data_0bd7198bdd550b965165058078fefb64
#
_entry.id   0bd7198bdd550b965165058078fefb64
#
_cell.length_a   1.000
_cell.length_b   1.000
_cell.length_c   1.000
_cell.angle_alpha   90.00
_cell.angle_beta   90.00
_cell.angle_gamma   90.00
#
_symmetry.space_group_name_H-M   'P 1'
#
loop_
_entity.id
_entity.type
_entity.pdbx_description
1 polymer ?
#
loop_
_entity_poly.entity_id
_entity_poly.type
_entity_poly.pdbx_seq_one_letter_code
_entity_poly.pdbx_strand_id
1 'polypeptide(L)'
;MQHPILAKVLSDIELRNHGGATKDVYLRTCARYLDFLGDKPLEAADESDVRAFSRHLRCDCCLAPKTVNTYLAAVLFMYEVGLDRPMNRRQIPFMRKPKAMPKVFSREEMAAVLAAAENVKHRVQISLGYGSGLRISEVCRLRVRDVDSEAMRLLVEDGKGAKDRYTLLPATTLALLREYWEVYRPNHAEGWLFLGPYGYTHVTDSAVRYGLSEAMRKAGVEPAGRSFHTLRASFATHLLEDGTDLMTIKSLMGHSSLSSTAVYLHVADMARGVASPVDSVMAPSWL
;
A
#
# COMPACT_ATOMS: atom_id res chain seq x y z
N MET A 1 -29.12 -17.37 3.44
CA MET A 1 -29.59 -16.32 4.37
C MET A 1 -28.35 -15.74 5.07
N GLN A 2 -28.19 -14.43 5.11
CA GLN A 2 -27.07 -13.83 5.83
C GLN A 2 -27.35 -13.95 7.34
N HIS A 3 -26.38 -14.48 8.09
CA HIS A 3 -26.51 -14.62 9.55
C HIS A 3 -26.69 -13.24 10.21
N PRO A 4 -27.63 -13.04 11.15
CA PRO A 4 -27.95 -11.73 11.74
C PRO A 4 -26.76 -10.98 12.33
N ILE A 5 -25.76 -11.71 12.82
CA ILE A 5 -24.53 -11.15 13.38
C ILE A 5 -23.72 -10.31 12.38
N LEU A 6 -23.79 -10.67 11.09
CA LEU A 6 -23.06 -9.93 10.04
C LEU A 6 -23.59 -8.50 9.88
N ALA A 7 -24.89 -8.30 10.10
CA ALA A 7 -25.47 -6.95 10.08
C ALA A 7 -24.95 -6.09 11.26
N LYS A 8 -24.79 -6.69 12.45
CA LYS A 8 -24.23 -6.02 13.62
C LYS A 8 -22.76 -5.69 13.44
N VAL A 9 -21.97 -6.64 12.92
CA VAL A 9 -20.56 -6.43 12.56
C VAL A 9 -20.42 -5.31 11.53
N LEU A 10 -21.29 -5.27 10.52
CA LEU A 10 -21.31 -4.23 9.51
C LEU A 10 -21.55 -2.85 10.13
N SER A 11 -22.58 -2.72 10.97
CA SER A 11 -22.92 -1.47 11.67
C SER A 11 -21.74 -0.95 12.51
N ASP A 12 -21.08 -1.82 13.27
CA ASP A 12 -19.91 -1.46 14.08
C ASP A 12 -18.70 -1.02 13.22
N ILE A 13 -18.47 -1.69 12.09
CA ILE A 13 -17.42 -1.29 11.13
C ILE A 13 -17.69 0.13 10.61
N GLU A 14 -18.94 0.44 10.29
CA GLU A 14 -19.37 1.76 9.80
C GLU A 14 -19.25 2.83 10.88
N LEU A 15 -19.71 2.56 12.10
CA LEU A 15 -19.57 3.46 13.25
C LEU A 15 -18.11 3.78 13.60
N ARG A 16 -17.20 2.82 13.42
CA ARG A 16 -15.74 2.99 13.64
C ARG A 16 -15.03 3.60 12.43
N ASN A 17 -15.75 3.96 11.37
CA ASN A 17 -15.23 4.55 10.14
C ASN A 17 -14.08 3.72 9.51
N HIS A 18 -14.21 2.39 9.52
CA HIS A 18 -13.25 1.55 8.82
C HIS A 18 -13.44 1.65 7.30
N GLY A 19 -12.34 1.70 6.55
CA GLY A 19 -12.37 1.79 5.09
C GLY A 19 -13.04 0.57 4.43
N GLY A 20 -13.65 0.78 3.24
CA GLY A 20 -14.42 -0.23 2.51
C GLY A 20 -13.70 -1.56 2.32
N ALA A 21 -12.40 -1.56 2.02
CA ALA A 21 -11.61 -2.79 1.89
C ALA A 21 -11.55 -3.61 3.20
N THR A 22 -11.51 -2.96 4.36
CA THR A 22 -11.56 -3.64 5.67
C THR A 22 -12.93 -4.25 5.90
N LYS A 23 -14.00 -3.50 5.58
CA LYS A 23 -15.39 -3.97 5.64
C LYS A 23 -15.58 -5.27 4.85
N ASP A 24 -15.17 -5.28 3.58
CA ASP A 24 -15.32 -6.44 2.71
C ASP A 24 -14.55 -7.67 3.21
N VAL A 25 -13.33 -7.46 3.70
CA VAL A 25 -12.50 -8.54 4.25
C VAL A 25 -13.13 -9.09 5.52
N TYR A 26 -13.60 -8.24 6.43
CA TYR A 26 -14.18 -8.66 7.70
C TYR A 26 -15.47 -9.46 7.48
N LEU A 27 -16.39 -8.92 6.68
CA LEU A 27 -17.67 -9.59 6.42
C LEU A 27 -17.48 -10.96 5.74
N ARG A 28 -16.61 -11.02 4.70
CA ARG A 28 -16.29 -12.29 4.04
C ARG A 28 -15.65 -13.30 4.99
N THR A 29 -14.78 -12.83 5.87
CA THR A 29 -14.10 -13.70 6.82
C THR A 29 -15.06 -14.22 7.89
N CYS A 30 -15.94 -13.36 8.41
CA CYS A 30 -16.96 -13.77 9.38
C CYS A 30 -17.91 -14.79 8.77
N ALA A 31 -18.38 -14.58 7.53
CA ALA A 31 -19.20 -15.55 6.82
C ALA A 31 -18.48 -16.90 6.67
N ARG A 32 -17.21 -16.89 6.24
CA ARG A 32 -16.39 -18.10 6.12
C ARG A 32 -16.19 -18.84 7.45
N TYR A 33 -16.09 -18.09 8.55
CA TYR A 33 -15.99 -18.71 9.88
C TYR A 33 -17.30 -19.38 10.30
N LEU A 34 -18.44 -18.74 10.03
CA LEU A 34 -19.77 -19.33 10.27
C LEU A 34 -19.95 -20.60 9.45
N ASP A 35 -19.56 -20.60 8.17
CA ASP A 35 -19.58 -21.80 7.32
C ASP A 35 -18.67 -22.92 7.89
N PHE A 36 -17.51 -22.56 8.46
CA PHE A 36 -16.60 -23.51 9.10
C PHE A 36 -17.19 -24.14 10.37
N LEU A 37 -17.95 -23.39 11.16
CA LEU A 37 -18.64 -23.89 12.34
C LEU A 37 -19.77 -24.89 11.99
N GLY A 38 -20.35 -24.81 10.78
CA GLY A 38 -21.48 -25.62 10.34
C GLY A 38 -22.68 -25.41 11.24
N ASP A 39 -23.19 -26.54 11.82
CA ASP A 39 -24.38 -26.54 12.68
C ASP A 39 -24.08 -26.06 14.12
N LYS A 40 -22.82 -25.83 14.49
CA LYS A 40 -22.47 -25.38 15.83
C LYS A 40 -22.91 -23.93 16.04
N PRO A 41 -23.79 -23.61 17.02
CA PRO A 41 -24.17 -22.24 17.30
C PRO A 41 -22.96 -21.37 17.65
N LEU A 42 -22.95 -20.14 17.16
CA LEU A 42 -21.84 -19.21 17.38
C LEU A 42 -21.62 -18.91 18.88
N GLU A 43 -22.71 -18.90 19.65
CA GLU A 43 -22.70 -18.67 21.10
C GLU A 43 -22.04 -19.84 21.86
N ALA A 44 -22.09 -21.07 21.30
CA ALA A 44 -21.47 -22.24 21.87
C ALA A 44 -20.01 -22.45 21.43
N ALA A 45 -19.55 -21.71 20.44
CA ALA A 45 -18.17 -21.77 19.99
C ALA A 45 -17.23 -21.03 20.94
N ASP A 46 -16.01 -21.52 21.11
CA ASP A 46 -15.01 -21.00 22.03
C ASP A 46 -13.63 -20.78 21.36
N GLU A 47 -12.62 -20.49 22.16
CA GLU A 47 -11.24 -20.26 21.68
C GLU A 47 -10.66 -21.50 20.96
N SER A 48 -11.12 -22.71 21.29
CA SER A 48 -10.66 -23.94 20.63
C SER A 48 -11.16 -24.01 19.18
N ASP A 49 -12.37 -23.54 18.90
CA ASP A 49 -12.96 -23.47 17.56
C ASP A 49 -12.21 -22.43 16.70
N VAL A 50 -11.90 -21.27 17.28
CA VAL A 50 -11.10 -20.24 16.59
C VAL A 50 -9.68 -20.75 16.28
N ARG A 51 -9.08 -21.53 17.17
CA ARG A 51 -7.79 -22.21 16.92
C ARG A 51 -7.91 -23.27 15.83
N ALA A 52 -8.98 -24.05 15.83
CA ALA A 52 -9.24 -25.04 14.77
C ALA A 52 -9.41 -24.35 13.41
N PHE A 53 -10.15 -23.23 13.36
CA PHE A 53 -10.27 -22.42 12.15
C PHE A 53 -8.92 -21.85 11.69
N SER A 54 -8.08 -21.35 12.62
CA SER A 54 -6.73 -20.90 12.30
C SER A 54 -5.89 -22.00 11.65
N ARG A 55 -5.96 -23.22 12.19
CA ARG A 55 -5.28 -24.39 11.64
C ARG A 55 -5.82 -24.74 10.25
N HIS A 56 -7.13 -24.79 10.09
CA HIS A 56 -7.79 -25.01 8.80
C HIS A 56 -7.32 -24.01 7.74
N LEU A 57 -7.32 -22.72 8.07
CA LEU A 57 -6.84 -21.67 7.15
C LEU A 57 -5.36 -21.87 6.75
N ARG A 58 -4.52 -22.32 7.69
CA ARG A 58 -3.09 -22.49 7.45
C ARG A 58 -2.75 -23.80 6.76
N CYS A 59 -3.31 -24.92 7.21
CA CYS A 59 -2.95 -26.26 6.76
C CYS A 59 -3.76 -26.70 5.55
N ASP A 60 -5.09 -26.56 5.61
CA ASP A 60 -5.97 -27.08 4.55
C ASP A 60 -6.11 -26.07 3.41
N CYS A 61 -6.21 -24.77 3.74
CA CYS A 61 -6.32 -23.69 2.75
C CYS A 61 -4.97 -23.08 2.33
N CYS A 62 -3.85 -23.50 2.94
CA CYS A 62 -2.49 -23.05 2.63
C CYS A 62 -2.29 -21.53 2.65
N LEU A 63 -3.07 -20.78 3.44
CA LEU A 63 -3.01 -19.32 3.48
C LEU A 63 -1.73 -18.84 4.19
N ALA A 64 -1.20 -17.69 3.71
CA ALA A 64 -0.03 -17.06 4.30
C ALA A 64 -0.32 -16.58 5.75
N PRO A 65 0.67 -16.60 6.66
CA PRO A 65 0.51 -16.18 8.06
C PRO A 65 -0.14 -14.80 8.24
N LYS A 66 0.19 -13.84 7.37
CA LYS A 66 -0.40 -12.50 7.37
C LYS A 66 -1.91 -12.54 7.10
N THR A 67 -2.34 -13.36 6.14
CA THR A 67 -3.77 -13.52 5.78
C THR A 67 -4.53 -14.21 6.91
N VAL A 68 -3.97 -15.28 7.48
CA VAL A 68 -4.57 -15.98 8.64
C VAL A 68 -4.75 -15.01 9.81
N ASN A 69 -3.74 -14.21 10.14
CA ASN A 69 -3.84 -13.20 11.20
C ASN A 69 -4.91 -12.15 10.93
N THR A 70 -5.11 -11.74 9.68
CA THR A 70 -6.18 -10.81 9.31
C THR A 70 -7.56 -11.47 9.52
N TYR A 71 -7.69 -12.73 9.17
CA TYR A 71 -8.92 -13.51 9.36
C TYR A 71 -9.22 -13.69 10.85
N LEU A 72 -8.23 -14.06 11.66
CA LEU A 72 -8.40 -14.14 13.11
C LEU A 72 -8.83 -12.80 13.72
N ALA A 73 -8.25 -11.67 13.28
CA ALA A 73 -8.65 -10.36 13.75
C ALA A 73 -10.12 -10.05 13.45
N ALA A 74 -10.63 -10.44 12.26
CA ALA A 74 -12.03 -10.27 11.90
C ALA A 74 -12.97 -11.14 12.73
N VAL A 75 -12.60 -12.40 12.99
CA VAL A 75 -13.39 -13.32 13.84
C VAL A 75 -13.44 -12.81 15.28
N LEU A 76 -12.30 -12.39 15.85
CA LEU A 76 -12.25 -11.81 17.19
C LEU A 76 -13.09 -10.54 17.31
N PHE A 77 -13.05 -9.68 16.30
CA PHE A 77 -13.91 -8.51 16.21
C PHE A 77 -15.39 -8.89 16.20
N MET A 78 -15.78 -9.92 15.44
CA MET A 78 -17.16 -10.39 15.41
C MET A 78 -17.65 -10.87 16.79
N TYR A 79 -16.83 -11.57 17.56
CA TYR A 79 -17.19 -11.97 18.93
C TYR A 79 -17.29 -10.77 19.86
N GLU A 80 -16.36 -9.82 19.76
CA GLU A 80 -16.34 -8.61 20.57
C GLU A 80 -17.59 -7.75 20.36
N VAL A 81 -17.90 -7.39 19.11
CA VAL A 81 -18.99 -6.46 18.80
C VAL A 81 -20.32 -7.15 18.54
N GLY A 82 -20.30 -8.37 18.00
CA GLY A 82 -21.49 -9.12 17.64
C GLY A 82 -22.18 -9.74 18.85
N LEU A 83 -21.42 -10.37 19.74
CA LEU A 83 -21.93 -11.11 20.90
C LEU A 83 -21.62 -10.44 22.24
N ASP A 84 -20.91 -9.30 22.25
CA ASP A 84 -20.39 -8.67 23.47
C ASP A 84 -19.60 -9.68 24.35
N ARG A 85 -18.88 -10.60 23.67
CA ARG A 85 -18.12 -11.68 24.28
C ARG A 85 -16.70 -11.72 23.72
N PRO A 86 -15.80 -10.89 24.25
CA PRO A 86 -14.42 -10.87 23.79
C PRO A 86 -13.73 -12.20 24.10
N MET A 87 -13.11 -12.80 23.08
CA MET A 87 -12.32 -14.03 23.20
C MET A 87 -10.97 -13.76 23.89
N ASN A 88 -10.47 -14.73 24.63
CA ASN A 88 -9.16 -14.65 25.27
C ASN A 88 -8.02 -14.76 24.23
N ARG A 89 -7.46 -13.62 23.84
CA ARG A 89 -6.38 -13.53 22.83
C ARG A 89 -5.12 -14.31 23.20
N ARG A 90 -4.87 -14.60 24.50
CA ARG A 90 -3.71 -15.41 24.92
C ARG A 90 -3.87 -16.86 24.49
N GLN A 91 -5.09 -17.35 24.38
CA GLN A 91 -5.39 -18.70 23.92
C GLN A 91 -5.44 -18.83 22.39
N ILE A 92 -5.48 -17.71 21.66
CA ILE A 92 -5.53 -17.66 20.19
C ILE A 92 -4.24 -17.03 19.66
N PRO A 93 -3.15 -17.81 19.47
CA PRO A 93 -1.87 -17.27 19.06
C PRO A 93 -1.90 -16.77 17.62
N PHE A 94 -1.52 -15.52 17.42
CA PHE A 94 -1.25 -14.97 16.10
C PHE A 94 0.08 -15.53 15.57
N MET A 95 0.10 -15.87 14.30
CA MET A 95 1.30 -16.42 13.65
C MET A 95 2.38 -15.36 13.52
N ARG A 96 3.64 -15.74 13.75
CA ARG A 96 4.78 -14.88 13.48
C ARG A 96 4.84 -14.57 11.98
N LYS A 97 4.98 -13.29 11.65
CA LYS A 97 5.17 -12.85 10.28
C LYS A 97 6.67 -12.86 9.97
N PRO A 98 7.13 -13.53 8.90
CA PRO A 98 8.49 -13.36 8.46
C PRO A 98 8.71 -11.89 8.09
N LYS A 99 9.81 -11.30 8.57
CA LYS A 99 10.26 -9.98 8.16
C LYS A 99 10.98 -10.14 6.81
N ALA A 100 10.24 -10.00 5.72
CA ALA A 100 10.86 -9.90 4.41
C ALA A 100 11.33 -8.47 4.17
N MET A 101 12.54 -8.31 3.63
CA MET A 101 13.00 -7.02 3.15
C MET A 101 12.11 -6.53 2.00
N PRO A 102 11.76 -5.25 1.94
CA PRO A 102 11.05 -4.69 0.80
C PRO A 102 11.85 -4.93 -0.48
N LYS A 103 11.19 -5.39 -1.53
CA LYS A 103 11.79 -5.36 -2.87
C LYS A 103 11.77 -3.92 -3.35
N VAL A 104 12.85 -3.54 -4.05
CA VAL A 104 12.98 -2.25 -4.71
C VAL A 104 13.40 -2.46 -6.16
N PHE A 105 13.12 -1.49 -7.01
CA PHE A 105 13.71 -1.41 -8.34
C PHE A 105 15.07 -0.71 -8.23
N SER A 106 16.05 -1.12 -9.02
CA SER A 106 17.24 -0.30 -9.21
C SER A 106 16.91 0.95 -10.04
N ARG A 107 17.82 1.92 -10.07
CA ARG A 107 17.64 3.15 -10.87
C ARG A 107 17.61 2.83 -12.36
N GLU A 108 18.42 1.87 -12.80
CA GLU A 108 18.49 1.37 -14.18
C GLU A 108 17.18 0.64 -14.56
N GLU A 109 16.67 -0.22 -13.68
CA GLU A 109 15.38 -0.88 -13.89
C GLU A 109 14.24 0.15 -13.99
N MET A 110 14.23 1.18 -13.14
CA MET A 110 13.23 2.24 -13.22
C MET A 110 13.31 3.04 -14.51
N ALA A 111 14.51 3.37 -14.96
CA ALA A 111 14.71 4.06 -16.24
C ALA A 111 14.18 3.20 -17.40
N ALA A 112 14.50 1.90 -17.44
CA ALA A 112 14.01 0.97 -18.44
C ALA A 112 12.48 0.83 -18.42
N VAL A 113 11.85 0.70 -17.24
CA VAL A 113 10.39 0.59 -17.08
C VAL A 113 9.68 1.87 -17.55
N LEU A 114 10.19 3.04 -17.20
CA LEU A 114 9.62 4.31 -17.65
C LEU A 114 9.76 4.50 -19.16
N ALA A 115 10.89 4.12 -19.74
CA ALA A 115 11.11 4.19 -21.19
C ALA A 115 10.20 3.21 -21.95
N ALA A 116 9.97 2.01 -21.41
CA ALA A 116 9.12 0.98 -22.01
C ALA A 116 7.61 1.26 -21.87
N ALA A 117 7.21 2.22 -21.03
CA ALA A 117 5.82 2.63 -20.86
C ALA A 117 5.38 3.53 -22.02
N GLU A 118 5.02 2.95 -23.18
CA GLU A 118 4.65 3.69 -24.40
C GLU A 118 3.41 4.57 -24.22
N ASN A 119 2.41 4.08 -23.47
CA ASN A 119 1.20 4.85 -23.19
C ASN A 119 1.51 5.92 -22.15
N VAL A 120 1.34 7.20 -22.52
CA VAL A 120 1.63 8.35 -21.64
C VAL A 120 0.86 8.30 -20.33
N LYS A 121 -0.40 7.82 -20.31
CA LYS A 121 -1.18 7.64 -19.09
C LYS A 121 -0.48 6.67 -18.11
N HIS A 122 -0.02 5.53 -18.60
CA HIS A 122 0.69 4.56 -17.78
C HIS A 122 2.04 5.11 -17.30
N ARG A 123 2.78 5.80 -18.19
CA ARG A 123 4.07 6.42 -17.86
C ARG A 123 3.93 7.45 -16.74
N VAL A 124 2.93 8.32 -16.81
CA VAL A 124 2.62 9.30 -15.75
C VAL A 124 2.28 8.60 -14.43
N GLN A 125 1.42 7.58 -14.47
CA GLN A 125 1.01 6.85 -13.26
C GLN A 125 2.19 6.16 -12.57
N ILE A 126 3.10 5.56 -13.36
CA ILE A 126 4.34 4.94 -12.86
C ILE A 126 5.26 6.03 -12.29
N SER A 127 5.42 7.15 -13.00
CA SER A 127 6.23 8.29 -12.56
C SER A 127 5.72 8.89 -11.25
N LEU A 128 4.40 9.01 -11.05
CA LEU A 128 3.80 9.45 -9.78
C LEU A 128 4.08 8.47 -8.64
N GLY A 129 3.99 7.17 -8.91
CA GLY A 129 4.30 6.13 -7.91
C GLY A 129 5.76 6.16 -7.46
N TYR A 130 6.69 6.36 -8.39
CA TYR A 130 8.13 6.38 -8.13
C TYR A 130 8.65 7.77 -7.75
N GLY A 131 8.31 8.81 -8.49
CA GLY A 131 8.88 10.16 -8.29
C GLY A 131 8.22 10.96 -7.17
N SER A 132 6.96 10.66 -6.84
CA SER A 132 6.20 11.33 -5.77
C SER A 132 5.85 10.40 -4.61
N GLY A 133 6.18 9.12 -4.71
CA GLY A 133 5.93 8.13 -3.68
C GLY A 133 4.44 7.88 -3.39
N LEU A 134 3.54 8.12 -4.34
CA LEU A 134 2.11 7.94 -4.15
C LEU A 134 1.71 6.45 -4.02
N ARG A 135 0.68 6.17 -3.21
CA ARG A 135 0.01 4.88 -3.21
C ARG A 135 -0.83 4.72 -4.47
N ILE A 136 -1.06 3.48 -4.91
CA ILE A 136 -1.87 3.23 -6.11
C ILE A 136 -3.26 3.88 -6.02
N SER A 137 -3.92 3.79 -4.86
CA SER A 137 -5.23 4.42 -4.63
C SER A 137 -5.18 5.94 -4.65
N GLU A 138 -4.06 6.56 -4.24
CA GLU A 138 -3.83 7.99 -4.31
C GLU A 138 -3.65 8.43 -5.76
N VAL A 139 -2.89 7.67 -6.57
CA VAL A 139 -2.79 7.92 -8.01
C VAL A 139 -4.14 7.81 -8.69
N CYS A 140 -4.93 6.77 -8.37
CA CYS A 140 -6.25 6.59 -8.98
C CYS A 140 -7.20 7.75 -8.70
N ARG A 141 -7.13 8.33 -7.49
CA ARG A 141 -8.03 9.39 -7.02
C ARG A 141 -7.45 10.80 -7.13
N LEU A 142 -6.29 10.96 -7.76
CA LEU A 142 -5.67 12.26 -7.95
C LEU A 142 -6.58 13.15 -8.80
N ARG A 143 -6.77 14.39 -8.37
CA ARG A 143 -7.57 15.40 -9.06
C ARG A 143 -6.66 16.44 -9.72
N VAL A 144 -7.18 17.11 -10.72
CA VAL A 144 -6.45 18.19 -11.42
C VAL A 144 -6.02 19.29 -10.45
N ARG A 145 -6.90 19.66 -9.51
CA ARG A 145 -6.64 20.69 -8.48
C ARG A 145 -5.53 20.32 -7.49
N ASP A 146 -5.19 19.03 -7.38
CA ASP A 146 -4.18 18.55 -6.44
C ASP A 146 -2.76 18.77 -6.97
N VAL A 147 -2.62 19.16 -8.24
CA VAL A 147 -1.35 19.43 -8.92
C VAL A 147 -1.01 20.90 -8.80
N ASP A 148 -0.11 21.23 -7.89
CA ASP A 148 0.44 22.58 -7.71
C ASP A 148 1.75 22.68 -8.52
N SER A 149 1.63 23.15 -9.77
CA SER A 149 2.77 23.25 -10.69
C SER A 149 3.69 24.45 -10.39
N GLU A 150 3.23 25.44 -9.62
CA GLU A 150 4.05 26.58 -9.22
C GLU A 150 4.94 26.22 -8.03
N ALA A 151 4.35 25.59 -7.01
CA ALA A 151 5.09 25.15 -5.83
C ALA A 151 5.75 23.76 -6.01
N MET A 152 5.64 23.12 -7.19
CA MET A 152 6.23 21.81 -7.52
C MET A 152 5.88 20.73 -6.51
N ARG A 153 4.61 20.64 -6.13
CA ARG A 153 4.11 19.69 -5.14
C ARG A 153 2.73 19.12 -5.53
N LEU A 154 2.40 18.01 -4.92
CA LEU A 154 1.10 17.35 -5.05
C LEU A 154 0.41 17.33 -3.68
N LEU A 155 -0.87 17.72 -3.65
CA LEU A 155 -1.73 17.51 -2.49
C LEU A 155 -2.27 16.06 -2.54
N VAL A 156 -2.19 15.36 -1.45
CA VAL A 156 -2.80 14.04 -1.26
C VAL A 156 -3.86 14.18 -0.18
N GLU A 157 -5.11 14.32 -0.62
CA GLU A 157 -6.28 14.35 0.26
C GLU A 157 -6.59 12.95 0.80
N ASP A 158 -7.19 12.86 1.97
CA ASP A 158 -7.67 11.61 2.60
C ASP A 158 -6.63 10.49 2.64
N GLY A 159 -5.38 10.82 2.93
CA GLY A 159 -4.34 9.83 3.20
C GLY A 159 -4.78 8.84 4.29
N LYS A 160 -4.03 7.76 4.49
CA LYS A 160 -4.34 6.78 5.53
C LYS A 160 -4.50 7.45 6.91
N GLY A 161 -5.74 7.47 7.44
CA GLY A 161 -6.10 8.13 8.70
C GLY A 161 -6.64 9.56 8.51
N ALA A 162 -7.19 9.89 7.32
CA ALA A 162 -7.80 11.20 6.99
C ALA A 162 -6.86 12.39 7.26
N LYS A 163 -5.57 12.25 6.92
CA LYS A 163 -4.58 13.32 7.03
C LYS A 163 -4.07 13.69 5.65
N ASP A 164 -4.28 14.93 5.27
CA ASP A 164 -3.73 15.50 4.05
C ASP A 164 -2.22 15.68 4.19
N ARG A 165 -1.54 15.58 3.07
CA ARG A 165 -0.11 15.86 2.98
C ARG A 165 0.28 16.41 1.63
N TYR A 166 1.39 17.13 1.59
CA TYR A 166 2.08 17.44 0.35
C TYR A 166 3.20 16.45 0.08
N THR A 167 3.42 16.13 -1.19
CA THR A 167 4.57 15.37 -1.66
C THR A 167 5.21 16.05 -2.87
N LEU A 168 6.36 15.56 -3.30
CA LEU A 168 7.13 16.13 -4.41
C LEU A 168 6.37 15.97 -5.74
N LEU A 169 6.47 16.98 -6.60
CA LEU A 169 6.14 16.92 -8.02
C LEU A 169 7.43 17.11 -8.82
N PRO A 170 8.12 16.05 -9.26
CA PRO A 170 9.31 16.17 -10.07
C PRO A 170 9.02 16.89 -11.40
N ALA A 171 9.96 17.70 -11.89
CA ALA A 171 9.80 18.45 -13.15
C ALA A 171 9.52 17.53 -14.35
N THR A 172 10.16 16.36 -14.38
CA THR A 172 9.90 15.33 -15.41
C THR A 172 8.48 14.77 -15.31
N THR A 173 7.95 14.58 -14.09
CA THR A 173 6.57 14.12 -13.89
C THR A 173 5.57 15.20 -14.31
N LEU A 174 5.85 16.47 -14.04
CA LEU A 174 5.03 17.58 -14.50
C LEU A 174 5.02 17.69 -16.03
N ALA A 175 6.15 17.50 -16.70
CA ALA A 175 6.21 17.46 -18.16
C ALA A 175 5.34 16.34 -18.74
N LEU A 176 5.41 15.12 -18.17
CA LEU A 176 4.56 13.98 -18.55
C LEU A 176 3.07 14.24 -18.27
N LEU A 177 2.74 14.94 -17.19
CA LEU A 177 1.37 15.34 -16.89
C LEU A 177 0.81 16.32 -17.92
N ARG A 178 1.63 17.25 -18.43
CA ARG A 178 1.25 18.18 -19.50
C ARG A 178 1.03 17.43 -20.82
N GLU A 179 1.95 16.52 -21.19
CA GLU A 179 1.77 15.63 -22.35
C GLU A 179 0.47 14.80 -22.24
N TYR A 180 0.23 14.22 -21.07
CA TYR A 180 -1.01 13.49 -20.79
C TYR A 180 -2.25 14.39 -20.96
N TRP A 181 -2.19 15.61 -20.45
CA TRP A 181 -3.29 16.58 -20.54
C TRP A 181 -3.63 16.94 -21.98
N GLU A 182 -2.62 17.14 -22.82
CA GLU A 182 -2.80 17.45 -24.26
C GLU A 182 -3.52 16.32 -24.99
N VAL A 183 -3.21 15.08 -24.66
CA VAL A 183 -3.78 13.88 -25.31
C VAL A 183 -5.19 13.55 -24.79
N TYR A 184 -5.37 13.56 -23.47
CA TYR A 184 -6.60 12.99 -22.86
C TYR A 184 -7.61 14.04 -22.41
N ARG A 185 -7.18 15.26 -22.07
CA ARG A 185 -8.01 16.39 -21.60
C ARG A 185 -9.11 15.93 -20.64
N PRO A 186 -8.79 15.31 -19.51
CA PRO A 186 -9.78 14.71 -18.63
C PRO A 186 -10.77 15.78 -18.15
N ASN A 187 -12.05 15.50 -18.33
CA ASN A 187 -13.13 16.38 -17.87
C ASN A 187 -14.14 15.53 -17.11
N HIS A 188 -14.23 15.74 -15.80
CA HIS A 188 -15.15 15.04 -14.91
C HIS A 188 -15.62 15.99 -13.80
N ALA A 189 -16.89 15.87 -13.39
CA ALA A 189 -17.49 16.75 -12.38
C ALA A 189 -16.70 16.78 -11.06
N GLU A 190 -16.12 15.66 -10.65
CA GLU A 190 -15.26 15.57 -9.46
C GLU A 190 -13.79 15.95 -9.71
N GLY A 191 -13.44 16.32 -10.93
CA GLY A 191 -12.09 16.77 -11.31
C GLY A 191 -11.04 15.67 -11.35
N TRP A 192 -11.42 14.38 -11.51
CA TRP A 192 -10.45 13.28 -11.56
C TRP A 192 -9.44 13.45 -12.69
N LEU A 193 -8.16 13.31 -12.38
CA LEU A 193 -7.09 13.42 -13.37
C LEU A 193 -7.04 12.18 -14.29
N PHE A 194 -7.22 10.99 -13.74
CA PHE A 194 -7.19 9.74 -14.51
C PHE A 194 -8.57 9.08 -14.54
N LEU A 195 -9.21 9.17 -15.69
CA LEU A 195 -10.55 8.58 -15.90
C LEU A 195 -10.45 7.10 -16.26
N GLY A 196 -11.46 6.33 -15.83
CA GLY A 196 -11.72 4.96 -16.28
C GLY A 196 -12.15 4.91 -17.76
N PRO A 197 -12.34 3.70 -18.32
CA PRO A 197 -12.60 3.51 -19.76
C PRO A 197 -13.82 4.28 -20.29
N TYR A 198 -14.85 4.42 -19.46
CA TYR A 198 -16.11 5.08 -19.83
C TYR A 198 -16.23 6.53 -19.33
N GLY A 199 -15.21 7.05 -18.65
CA GLY A 199 -15.21 8.41 -18.13
C GLY A 199 -16.12 8.68 -16.92
N TYR A 200 -16.88 7.71 -16.42
CA TYR A 200 -17.83 7.90 -15.31
C TYR A 200 -17.20 7.97 -13.92
N THR A 201 -15.99 7.41 -13.78
CA THR A 201 -15.27 7.38 -12.51
C THR A 201 -13.79 7.49 -12.76
N HIS A 202 -13.00 7.61 -11.69
CA HIS A 202 -11.55 7.51 -11.78
C HIS A 202 -11.09 6.11 -12.24
N VAL A 203 -9.86 6.03 -12.70
CA VAL A 203 -9.21 4.77 -13.08
C VAL A 203 -9.16 3.79 -11.90
N THR A 204 -9.26 2.49 -12.19
CA THR A 204 -9.17 1.44 -11.16
C THR A 204 -7.74 1.06 -10.84
N ASP A 205 -7.49 0.56 -9.61
CA ASP A 205 -6.20 -0.02 -9.19
C ASP A 205 -5.72 -1.11 -10.16
N SER A 206 -6.64 -1.93 -10.68
CA SER A 206 -6.32 -3.02 -11.61
C SER A 206 -5.77 -2.49 -12.93
N ALA A 207 -6.34 -1.40 -13.46
CA ALA A 207 -5.85 -0.79 -14.70
C ALA A 207 -4.45 -0.16 -14.51
N VAL A 208 -4.20 0.49 -13.36
CA VAL A 208 -2.87 1.04 -13.05
C VAL A 208 -1.84 -0.08 -12.86
N ARG A 209 -2.21 -1.18 -12.19
CA ARG A 209 -1.33 -2.36 -12.06
C ARG A 209 -1.01 -2.98 -13.42
N TYR A 210 -2.00 -3.07 -14.30
CA TYR A 210 -1.81 -3.57 -15.66
C TYR A 210 -0.77 -2.71 -16.41
N GLY A 211 -0.87 -1.38 -16.35
CA GLY A 211 0.07 -0.47 -17.00
C GLY A 211 1.51 -0.68 -16.52
N LEU A 212 1.73 -0.85 -15.21
CA LEU A 212 3.04 -1.17 -14.66
C LEU A 212 3.53 -2.56 -15.10
N SER A 213 2.66 -3.57 -15.03
CA SER A 213 3.03 -4.94 -15.42
C SER A 213 3.44 -5.04 -16.89
N GLU A 214 2.72 -4.34 -17.76
CA GLU A 214 3.05 -4.28 -19.19
C GLU A 214 4.36 -3.55 -19.45
N ALA A 215 4.62 -2.42 -18.76
CA ALA A 215 5.88 -1.71 -18.87
C ALA A 215 7.06 -2.56 -18.39
N MET A 216 6.92 -3.27 -17.26
CA MET A 216 7.93 -4.20 -16.75
C MET A 216 8.23 -5.32 -17.75
N ARG A 217 7.19 -5.94 -18.31
CA ARG A 217 7.34 -7.01 -19.31
C ARG A 217 8.12 -6.52 -20.55
N LYS A 218 7.79 -5.32 -21.05
CA LYS A 218 8.49 -4.71 -22.21
C LYS A 218 9.93 -4.34 -21.88
N ALA A 219 10.19 -3.90 -20.65
CA ALA A 219 11.53 -3.56 -20.17
C ALA A 219 12.40 -4.80 -19.85
N GLY A 220 11.85 -6.01 -19.91
CA GLY A 220 12.57 -7.22 -19.47
C GLY A 220 12.83 -7.28 -17.97
N VAL A 221 12.07 -6.52 -17.16
CA VAL A 221 12.20 -6.49 -15.70
C VAL A 221 11.30 -7.55 -15.09
N GLU A 222 11.93 -8.46 -14.31
CA GLU A 222 11.23 -9.59 -13.69
C GLU A 222 10.14 -9.12 -12.71
N PRO A 223 8.87 -9.55 -12.88
CA PRO A 223 7.78 -9.13 -11.98
C PRO A 223 7.87 -9.72 -10.57
N ALA A 224 8.63 -10.78 -10.34
CA ALA A 224 8.78 -11.61 -9.14
C ALA A 224 8.55 -10.86 -7.80
N GLY A 225 7.30 -10.67 -7.40
CA GLY A 225 6.89 -10.00 -6.15
C GLY A 225 7.05 -8.47 -6.18
N ARG A 226 7.29 -7.87 -7.34
CA ARG A 226 7.23 -6.43 -7.56
C ARG A 226 5.79 -6.00 -7.88
N SER A 227 5.40 -4.85 -7.40
CA SER A 227 4.06 -4.30 -7.55
C SER A 227 4.12 -2.78 -7.55
N PHE A 228 2.99 -2.11 -7.72
CA PHE A 228 2.94 -0.64 -7.61
C PHE A 228 3.47 -0.13 -6.25
N HIS A 229 3.32 -0.91 -5.18
CA HIS A 229 3.88 -0.56 -3.87
C HIS A 229 5.42 -0.58 -3.87
N THR A 230 6.04 -1.38 -4.75
CA THR A 230 7.50 -1.41 -4.93
C THR A 230 8.04 -0.08 -5.47
N LEU A 231 7.28 0.62 -6.35
CA LEU A 231 7.66 1.96 -6.82
C LEU A 231 7.85 2.94 -5.65
N ARG A 232 6.90 2.93 -4.74
CA ARG A 232 6.94 3.75 -3.53
C ARG A 232 8.05 3.32 -2.56
N ALA A 233 8.34 2.02 -2.47
CA ALA A 233 9.48 1.52 -1.69
C ALA A 233 10.80 2.00 -2.31
N SER A 234 10.94 1.95 -3.64
CA SER A 234 12.11 2.45 -4.37
C SER A 234 12.28 3.96 -4.21
N PHE A 235 11.19 4.75 -4.25
CA PHE A 235 11.23 6.18 -3.94
C PHE A 235 11.86 6.45 -2.58
N ALA A 236 11.39 5.78 -1.53
CA ALA A 236 11.92 5.98 -0.17
C ALA A 236 13.38 5.53 -0.04
N THR A 237 13.73 4.39 -0.65
CA THR A 237 15.09 3.84 -0.59
C THR A 237 16.07 4.76 -1.32
N HIS A 238 15.74 5.21 -2.54
CA HIS A 238 16.62 6.07 -3.32
C HIS A 238 16.77 7.46 -2.69
N LEU A 239 15.72 8.01 -2.06
CA LEU A 239 15.85 9.26 -1.30
C LEU A 239 16.80 9.11 -0.08
N LEU A 240 16.76 7.97 0.62
CA LEU A 240 17.70 7.67 1.71
C LEU A 240 19.13 7.58 1.18
N GLU A 241 19.34 6.90 0.06
CA GLU A 241 20.65 6.77 -0.61
C GLU A 241 21.19 8.13 -1.08
N ASP A 242 20.30 9.06 -1.45
CA ASP A 242 20.63 10.44 -1.82
C ASP A 242 20.81 11.35 -0.59
N GLY A 243 20.76 10.80 0.65
CA GLY A 243 21.02 11.54 1.88
C GLY A 243 19.81 12.26 2.48
N THR A 244 18.59 12.04 1.95
CA THR A 244 17.38 12.64 2.54
C THR A 244 17.10 12.00 3.89
N ASP A 245 16.84 12.81 4.91
CA ASP A 245 16.57 12.31 6.26
C ASP A 245 15.25 11.54 6.38
N LEU A 246 15.20 10.61 7.34
CA LEU A 246 14.08 9.69 7.52
C LEU A 246 12.76 10.40 7.91
N MET A 247 12.83 11.55 8.59
CA MET A 247 11.64 12.30 9.00
C MET A 247 11.00 13.00 7.80
N THR A 248 11.81 13.56 6.92
CA THR A 248 11.35 14.13 5.64
C THR A 248 10.69 13.05 4.78
N ILE A 249 11.31 11.89 4.62
CA ILE A 249 10.72 10.78 3.86
C ILE A 249 9.42 10.30 4.50
N LYS A 250 9.36 10.18 5.83
CA LYS A 250 8.14 9.82 6.57
C LYS A 250 7.00 10.81 6.26
N SER A 251 7.32 12.12 6.26
CA SER A 251 6.35 13.19 5.96
C SER A 251 5.83 13.09 4.53
N LEU A 252 6.73 13.02 3.54
CA LEU A 252 6.38 12.88 2.12
C LEU A 252 5.51 11.64 1.85
N MET A 253 5.83 10.53 2.48
CA MET A 253 5.08 9.28 2.36
C MET A 253 3.77 9.26 3.16
N GLY A 254 3.57 10.16 4.12
CA GLY A 254 2.41 10.14 5.03
C GLY A 254 2.34 8.85 5.86
N HIS A 255 3.48 8.45 6.44
CA HIS A 255 3.52 7.34 7.37
C HIS A 255 3.18 7.82 8.79
N SER A 256 2.18 7.20 9.42
CA SER A 256 1.79 7.52 10.79
C SER A 256 2.88 7.12 11.81
N SER A 257 3.66 6.07 11.52
CA SER A 257 4.73 5.57 12.38
C SER A 257 6.08 5.64 11.69
N LEU A 258 7.12 6.05 12.43
CA LEU A 258 8.50 6.03 11.97
C LEU A 258 8.98 4.60 11.63
N SER A 259 8.48 3.60 12.36
CA SER A 259 8.81 2.19 12.09
C SER A 259 8.42 1.73 10.68
N SER A 260 7.39 2.36 10.08
CA SER A 260 6.97 2.09 8.70
C SER A 260 7.98 2.60 7.66
N THR A 261 8.76 3.64 8.00
CA THR A 261 9.79 4.22 7.13
C THR A 261 11.16 3.61 7.43
N ALA A 262 11.43 3.26 8.69
CA ALA A 262 12.70 2.66 9.11
C ALA A 262 12.99 1.30 8.43
N VAL A 263 11.98 0.64 7.87
CA VAL A 263 12.16 -0.59 7.08
C VAL A 263 13.07 -0.36 5.87
N TYR A 264 13.09 0.84 5.30
CA TYR A 264 13.92 1.17 4.13
C TYR A 264 15.40 1.35 4.48
N LEU A 265 15.75 1.63 5.75
CA LEU A 265 17.14 1.68 6.22
C LEU A 265 17.89 0.36 6.03
N HIS A 266 17.15 -0.77 6.02
CA HIS A 266 17.76 -2.08 5.81
C HIS A 266 18.01 -2.42 4.33
N VAL A 267 17.48 -1.61 3.41
CA VAL A 267 17.56 -1.83 1.95
C VAL A 267 18.48 -0.81 1.30
N ALA A 268 18.47 0.45 1.79
CA ALA A 268 19.32 1.52 1.29
C ALA A 268 20.79 1.24 1.62
N ASP A 269 21.66 1.51 0.65
CA ASP A 269 23.10 1.51 0.87
C ASP A 269 23.53 2.78 1.62
N MET A 270 23.38 2.73 2.95
CA MET A 270 23.68 3.87 3.83
C MET A 270 25.18 4.15 3.97
N ALA A 271 26.03 3.23 3.54
CA ALA A 271 27.50 3.44 3.55
C ALA A 271 27.94 4.33 2.38
N ARG A 272 27.10 4.48 1.35
CA ARG A 272 27.41 5.27 0.16
C ARG A 272 27.47 6.76 0.52
N GLY A 273 28.67 7.33 0.48
CA GLY A 273 28.90 8.75 0.79
C GLY A 273 29.08 9.07 2.28
N VAL A 274 29.12 8.08 3.17
CA VAL A 274 29.45 8.30 4.58
C VAL A 274 30.94 8.12 4.78
N ALA A 275 31.63 9.23 5.09
CA ALA A 275 33.03 9.18 5.49
C ALA A 275 33.15 8.76 6.96
N SER A 276 34.11 7.88 7.26
CA SER A 276 34.39 7.50 8.63
C SER A 276 34.95 8.71 9.41
N PRO A 277 34.51 8.94 10.67
CA PRO A 277 35.12 9.98 11.49
C PRO A 277 36.66 9.84 11.64
N VAL A 278 37.19 8.62 11.59
CA VAL A 278 38.63 8.38 11.67
C VAL A 278 39.36 8.92 10.43
N ASP A 279 38.74 8.90 9.26
CA ASP A 279 39.32 9.44 8.02
C ASP A 279 39.43 10.96 8.05
N SER A 280 38.57 11.65 8.80
CA SER A 280 38.63 13.09 9.01
C SER A 280 39.71 13.50 10.05
N VAL A 281 40.06 12.61 10.96
CA VAL A 281 41.02 12.86 12.04
C VAL A 281 42.43 12.39 11.67
N MET A 282 42.53 11.32 10.90
CA MET A 282 43.77 10.65 10.54
C MET A 282 43.93 10.58 9.00
N ALA A 283 43.55 11.63 8.27
CA ALA A 283 43.79 11.67 6.82
C ALA A 283 45.28 11.41 6.54
N PRO A 284 45.66 10.28 5.94
CA PRO A 284 47.02 9.97 5.69
C PRO A 284 47.59 10.97 4.70
N SER A 285 48.79 11.48 4.97
CA SER A 285 49.50 12.49 4.14
C SER A 285 49.83 12.00 2.72
N TRP A 286 49.39 10.79 2.34
CA TRP A 286 49.62 10.12 1.06
C TRP A 286 48.33 9.92 0.22
N LEU A 287 47.15 10.43 0.67
CA LEU A 287 45.93 10.61 -0.12
C LEU A 287 45.82 12.04 -0.62
#